data_69a09c17fea483706b36c8b127dcc126
#
_entry.id   69a09c17fea483706b36c8b127dcc126
#
_cell.length_a   1.000
_cell.length_b   1.000
_cell.length_c   1.000
_cell.angle_alpha   90.00
_cell.angle_beta   90.00
_cell.angle_gamma   90.00
#
_symmetry.space_group_name_H-M   'P 1'
#
loop_
_entity.id
_entity.type
_entity.pdbx_description
1 polymer ?
#
loop_
_entity_poly.entity_id
_entity_poly.type
_entity_poly.pdbx_seq_one_letter_code
_entity_poly.pdbx_strand_id
1 'polypeptide(L)' 'VQHPTFGVGTVIESNVTRDDEEVTVAFPGVGIKKLMVSLANLKKL' A
#
# COMPACT_ATOMS: atom_id res chain seq x y z
N VAL A 1 -1.35 -2.95 -6.35
CA VAL A 1 -2.46 -2.96 -5.40
C VAL A 1 -3.44 -1.83 -5.71
N GLN A 2 -4.61 -1.92 -5.18
CA GLN A 2 -5.63 -0.89 -5.32
C GLN A 2 -6.02 -0.36 -3.95
N HIS A 3 -5.98 0.95 -3.80
CA HIS A 3 -6.39 1.63 -2.57
C HIS A 3 -7.77 2.28 -2.80
N PRO A 4 -8.68 2.23 -1.81
CA PRO A 4 -10.01 2.81 -1.99
C PRO A 4 -10.01 4.32 -2.24
N THR A 5 -9.02 5.03 -1.75
CA THR A 5 -8.90 6.48 -1.93
C THR A 5 -7.91 6.86 -3.02
N PHE A 6 -6.74 6.22 -3.05
CA PHE A 6 -5.64 6.61 -3.93
C PHE A 6 -5.65 5.90 -5.28
N GLY A 7 -6.46 4.86 -5.43
CA GLY A 7 -6.54 4.13 -6.69
C GLY A 7 -5.46 3.05 -6.82
N VAL A 8 -5.09 2.75 -8.05
CA VAL A 8 -4.12 1.70 -8.36
C VAL A 8 -2.71 2.21 -8.12
N GLY A 9 -1.90 1.41 -7.44
CA GLY A 9 -0.51 1.72 -7.18
C GLY A 9 0.38 0.50 -7.31
N THR A 10 1.70 0.74 -7.35
CA THR A 10 2.71 -0.31 -7.45
C THR A 10 3.43 -0.42 -6.12
N VAL A 11 3.48 -1.63 -5.57
CA VAL A 11 4.23 -1.90 -4.33
C VAL A 11 5.73 -1.85 -4.65
N ILE A 12 6.44 -0.95 -3.98
CA ILE A 12 7.89 -0.79 -4.15
C ILE A 12 8.63 -1.63 -3.12
N GLU A 13 8.12 -1.63 -1.88
CA GLU A 13 8.78 -2.30 -0.76
C GLU A 13 7.72 -2.86 0.18
N SER A 14 8.05 -3.97 0.83
CA SER A 14 7.17 -4.62 1.78
C SER A 14 7.98 -5.04 3.00
N ASN A 15 7.47 -4.72 4.19
CA ASN A 15 8.10 -5.05 5.46
C ASN A 15 7.07 -5.74 6.34
N VAL A 16 7.31 -7.02 6.62
CA VAL A 16 6.41 -7.78 7.50
C VAL A 16 6.79 -7.50 8.95
N THR A 17 5.83 -7.04 9.71
CA THR A 17 5.99 -6.85 11.15
C THR A 17 5.32 -8.00 11.90
N ARG A 18 5.40 -7.96 13.24
CA ARG A 18 4.86 -9.05 14.05
C ARG A 18 3.36 -9.26 13.83
N ASP A 19 2.61 -8.18 13.70
CA ASP A 19 1.15 -8.24 13.63
C ASP A 19 0.58 -7.73 12.32
N ASP A 20 1.43 -7.22 11.42
CA ASP A 20 0.94 -6.59 10.21
C ASP A 20 2.05 -6.53 9.15
N GLU A 21 1.73 -5.94 8.02
CA GLU A 21 2.66 -5.73 6.95
C GLU A 21 2.63 -4.25 6.55
N GLU A 22 3.81 -3.62 6.54
CA GLU A 22 3.95 -2.26 6.03
C GLU A 22 4.37 -2.32 4.57
N VAL A 23 3.64 -1.65 3.70
CA VAL A 23 3.98 -1.59 2.28
C VAL A 23 4.21 -0.15 1.86
N THR A 24 5.25 0.05 1.04
CA THR A 24 5.51 1.33 0.38
C THR A 24 4.98 1.23 -1.03
N VAL A 25 4.05 2.10 -1.38
CA VAL A 25 3.34 2.03 -2.66
C VAL A 25 3.51 3.36 -3.40
N ALA A 26 3.82 3.27 -4.68
CA ALA A 26 3.84 4.44 -5.56
C ALA A 26 2.49 4.55 -6.26
N PHE A 27 1.79 5.65 -5.99
CA PHE A 27 0.51 5.94 -6.62
C PHE A 27 0.71 7.06 -7.64
N PRO A 28 0.43 6.81 -8.93
CA PRO A 28 0.55 7.86 -9.96
C PRO A 28 -0.32 9.07 -9.60
N GLY A 29 0.28 10.25 -9.64
CA GLY A 29 -0.43 11.48 -9.32
C GLY A 29 -0.56 11.80 -7.84
N VAL A 30 -0.30 10.84 -6.97
CA VAL A 30 -0.37 11.02 -5.51
C VAL A 30 1.02 11.07 -4.89
N GLY A 31 1.89 10.15 -5.32
CA GLY A 31 3.24 10.02 -4.80
C GLY A 31 3.42 8.72 -4.03
N ILE A 32 4.53 8.64 -3.30
CA ILE A 32 4.87 7.44 -2.54
C ILE A 32 4.24 7.51 -1.16
N LYS A 33 3.56 6.43 -0.76
CA LYS A 33 2.90 6.32 0.53
C LYS A 33 3.31 5.05 1.24
N LYS A 34 3.49 5.14 2.56
CA LYS A 34 3.68 3.97 3.41
C LYS A 34 2.36 3.63 4.08
N LEU A 35 1.94 2.38 3.93
CA LEU A 35 0.62 1.95 4.38
C LEU A 35 0.73 0.65 5.17
N MET A 36 -0.10 0.53 6.21
CA MET A 36 -0.26 -0.73 6.94
C MET A 36 -1.38 -1.50 6.25
N VAL A 37 -1.11 -2.74 5.88
CA VAL A 37 -2.05 -3.55 5.08
C VAL A 37 -3.39 -3.70 5.77
N SER A 38 -3.40 -3.93 7.07
CA SER A 38 -4.64 -4.12 7.82
C SER A 38 -5.50 -2.85 7.88
N LEU A 39 -4.88 -1.68 7.81
CA LEU A 39 -5.58 -0.39 7.94
C LEU A 39 -5.96 0.22 6.61
N ALA A 40 -5.23 -0.10 5.55
CA ALA A 40 -5.38 0.56 4.26
C ALA A 40 -6.42 -0.09 3.34
N ASN A 41 -6.90 -1.28 3.67
CA ASN A 41 -7.85 -2.03 2.84
C ASN A 41 -7.38 -2.19 1.39
N LEU A 42 -6.08 -2.46 1.23
CA LEU A 42 -5.50 -2.63 -0.09
C LEU A 42 -6.03 -3.89 -0.75
N LYS A 43 -6.38 -3.77 -2.03
CA LYS A 43 -6.78 -4.90 -2.83
C LYS A 43 -5.60 -5.34 -3.68
N LYS A 44 -5.31 -6.63 -3.62
CA LYS A 44 -4.26 -7.21 -4.45
C LYS A 44 -4.82 -7.43 -5.86
N LEU A 45 -4.17 -6.86 -6.81
CA LEU A 45 -4.57 -7.01 -8.22
C LEU A 45 -3.89 -8.19 -8.88
#